data_cb774bb015e045baf7c5e810bc5dfce0
#
_entry.id   cb774bb015e045baf7c5e810bc5dfce0
#
_cell.length_a   1.000
_cell.length_b   1.000
_cell.length_c   1.000
_cell.angle_alpha   90.00
_cell.angle_beta   90.00
_cell.angle_gamma   90.00
#
_symmetry.space_group_name_H-M   'P 1'
#
loop_
_entity.id
_entity.type
_entity.pdbx_description
1 polymer ?
#
loop_
_entity_poly.entity_id
_entity_poly.type
_entity_poly.pdbx_seq_one_letter_code
_entity_poly.pdbx_strand_id
1 'polypeptide(L)'
;MFPNISPTQTKAWKKLQEQQLQMKSIQVKSLFNNDAGRFDKYSLVFGDILFDYSKNLLNGETMQLLLDLAQESQVAEAIQAMFSGEKINRTENRSVLHTALRNLSGDPVYSDGKDVMPEVLGVLAHMKSFSEKIHSGEWTGYSGKPIRKIVNIGIGGSDLGPVMVTEALKHYRITGMEAYFVSNVDATQLVEILKKLNPEETLFLVASKTFTTQETMTNAYSAREWFLQSAGDESFIAKHFVALSTNEAEVVKFGIDRSNMFVFWDWVGGRYSLWSAIGLSIVLLVGYPCFEELLYGAHTTDQHFKNTAFEKNIPVIMALIGIWYRNFFGSQTEAILPYDQYMHRFAAYFQQGNMESNGKSVDRNGVPVTYSTGPVVWGEPGTNGQHAFYQLIHQGTVLIPCDFIAPVISHNPLGDHHAKLLSNFFAQTEALMNGRSPEELMEAKVKAELIPFKFFSGNRPTNSFLIREITPFTLGQLIALYEHKIFVQGVIWNIYSFDQWGVELGKELAGKILPELQNASETSTHDSSTNGLINWYKKIRY
;
A
#
# COMPACT_ATOMS: atom_id res chain seq x y z
N MET A 1 -19.43 -17.49 9.37
CA MET A 1 -19.55 -16.23 10.17
C MET A 1 -18.15 -15.71 10.46
N PHE A 2 -17.90 -14.42 10.25
CA PHE A 2 -16.59 -13.81 10.48
C PHE A 2 -16.18 -13.95 11.95
N PRO A 3 -14.97 -14.49 12.26
CA PRO A 3 -14.53 -14.81 13.62
C PRO A 3 -14.47 -13.59 14.52
N ASN A 4 -14.66 -13.79 15.81
CA ASN A 4 -14.54 -12.76 16.85
C ASN A 4 -13.86 -13.34 18.08
N ILE A 5 -12.54 -13.48 18.02
CA ILE A 5 -11.72 -14.14 19.04
C ILE A 5 -10.63 -13.18 19.48
N SER A 6 -10.59 -12.86 20.79
CA SER A 6 -9.49 -12.07 21.36
C SER A 6 -8.20 -12.91 21.38
N PRO A 7 -7.10 -12.41 20.78
CA PRO A 7 -5.86 -13.17 20.71
C PRO A 7 -5.28 -13.52 22.09
N THR A 8 -5.43 -12.63 23.06
CA THR A 8 -4.90 -12.83 24.43
C THR A 8 -5.58 -13.97 25.20
N GLN A 9 -6.75 -14.43 24.73
CA GLN A 9 -7.47 -15.55 25.34
C GLN A 9 -7.02 -16.89 24.75
N THR A 10 -6.33 -16.90 23.60
CA THR A 10 -5.84 -18.12 22.96
C THR A 10 -4.72 -18.76 23.77
N LYS A 11 -4.60 -20.09 23.67
CA LYS A 11 -3.51 -20.83 24.31
C LYS A 11 -2.17 -20.52 23.64
N ALA A 12 -2.20 -20.40 22.31
CA ALA A 12 -1.02 -20.09 21.52
C ALA A 12 -0.42 -18.74 21.90
N TRP A 13 -1.22 -17.68 22.10
CA TRP A 13 -0.72 -16.37 22.53
C TRP A 13 0.04 -16.45 23.86
N LYS A 14 -0.51 -17.16 24.86
CA LYS A 14 0.12 -17.32 26.17
C LYS A 14 1.45 -18.06 26.07
N LYS A 15 1.49 -19.14 25.29
CA LYS A 15 2.73 -19.89 25.04
C LYS A 15 3.76 -19.07 24.26
N LEU A 16 3.33 -18.20 23.32
CA LEU A 16 4.23 -17.30 22.61
C LEU A 16 4.86 -16.26 23.53
N GLN A 17 4.17 -15.80 24.59
CA GLN A 17 4.75 -14.95 25.63
C GLN A 17 5.89 -15.67 26.39
N GLU A 18 5.70 -16.95 26.72
CA GLU A 18 6.73 -17.78 27.35
C GLU A 18 7.89 -18.06 26.37
N GLN A 19 7.58 -18.40 25.12
CA GLN A 19 8.55 -18.65 24.07
C GLN A 19 9.43 -17.44 23.77
N GLN A 20 8.88 -16.22 23.82
CA GLN A 20 9.63 -14.99 23.65
C GLN A 20 10.74 -14.84 24.69
N LEU A 21 10.49 -15.19 25.94
CA LEU A 21 11.50 -15.14 27.01
C LEU A 21 12.70 -16.03 26.70
N GLN A 22 12.48 -17.19 26.09
CA GLN A 22 13.54 -18.11 25.67
C GLN A 22 14.27 -17.54 24.43
N MET A 23 13.51 -17.09 23.41
CA MET A 23 14.07 -16.61 22.16
C MET A 23 14.84 -15.30 22.29
N LYS A 24 14.51 -14.46 23.28
CA LYS A 24 15.16 -13.16 23.51
C LYS A 24 16.67 -13.25 23.71
N SER A 25 17.17 -14.35 24.28
CA SER A 25 18.60 -14.56 24.53
C SER A 25 19.34 -15.23 23.36
N ILE A 26 18.63 -15.67 22.34
CA ILE A 26 19.18 -16.39 21.19
C ILE A 26 19.66 -15.42 20.13
N GLN A 27 20.79 -15.74 19.52
CA GLN A 27 21.29 -15.03 18.34
C GLN A 27 20.88 -15.77 17.06
N VAL A 28 20.36 -15.07 16.06
CA VAL A 28 19.98 -15.66 14.77
C VAL A 28 21.17 -16.37 14.12
N LYS A 29 22.37 -15.81 14.23
CA LYS A 29 23.63 -16.44 13.77
C LYS A 29 23.80 -17.86 14.34
N SER A 30 23.48 -18.06 15.62
CA SER A 30 23.59 -19.40 16.25
C SER A 30 22.58 -20.40 15.72
N LEU A 31 21.40 -19.92 15.31
CA LEU A 31 20.39 -20.79 14.69
C LEU A 31 20.87 -21.33 13.33
N PHE A 32 21.62 -20.55 12.55
CA PHE A 32 22.24 -21.00 11.31
C PHE A 32 23.41 -21.98 11.59
N ASN A 33 24.24 -21.70 12.60
CA ASN A 33 25.34 -22.58 12.96
C ASN A 33 24.85 -23.99 13.39
N ASN A 34 23.67 -24.05 14.02
CA ASN A 34 23.09 -25.29 14.50
C ASN A 34 22.21 -26.01 13.46
N ASP A 35 21.90 -25.37 12.33
CA ASP A 35 21.03 -25.93 11.29
C ASP A 35 21.46 -25.41 9.91
N ALA A 36 22.28 -26.19 9.24
CA ALA A 36 22.76 -25.90 7.88
C ALA A 36 21.62 -25.83 6.83
N GLY A 37 20.50 -26.51 7.08
CA GLY A 37 19.31 -26.49 6.22
C GLY A 37 18.31 -25.38 6.56
N ARG A 38 18.70 -24.41 7.40
CA ARG A 38 17.78 -23.37 7.88
C ARG A 38 17.16 -22.54 6.75
N PHE A 39 17.93 -22.20 5.73
CA PHE A 39 17.40 -21.50 4.56
C PHE A 39 16.27 -22.30 3.90
N ASP A 40 16.47 -23.58 3.62
CA ASP A 40 15.46 -24.41 2.96
C ASP A 40 14.19 -24.60 3.81
N LYS A 41 14.34 -24.60 5.14
CA LYS A 41 13.20 -24.71 6.07
C LYS A 41 12.38 -23.44 6.20
N TYR A 42 13.01 -22.29 6.02
CA TYR A 42 12.41 -20.98 6.25
C TYR A 42 12.47 -20.11 4.99
N SER A 43 12.29 -20.73 3.83
CA SER A 43 12.07 -20.07 2.55
C SER A 43 10.95 -20.75 1.77
N LEU A 44 10.26 -19.97 0.95
CA LEU A 44 9.17 -20.42 0.09
C LEU A 44 9.34 -19.84 -1.31
N VAL A 45 8.98 -20.63 -2.32
CA VAL A 45 8.94 -20.18 -3.70
C VAL A 45 7.47 -20.13 -4.16
N PHE A 46 7.07 -19.00 -4.72
CA PHE A 46 5.76 -18.80 -5.30
C PHE A 46 5.90 -18.18 -6.70
N GLY A 47 5.85 -19.03 -7.72
CA GLY A 47 6.16 -18.62 -9.09
C GLY A 47 7.58 -18.05 -9.18
N ASP A 48 7.69 -16.82 -9.63
CA ASP A 48 8.95 -16.07 -9.77
C ASP A 48 9.38 -15.30 -8.51
N ILE A 49 8.76 -15.56 -7.37
CA ILE A 49 9.06 -14.92 -6.08
C ILE A 49 9.65 -15.96 -5.11
N LEU A 50 10.87 -15.73 -4.65
CA LEU A 50 11.46 -16.39 -3.49
C LEU A 50 11.26 -15.51 -2.26
N PHE A 51 10.61 -16.03 -1.23
CA PHE A 51 10.46 -15.41 0.08
C PHE A 51 11.32 -16.14 1.10
N ASP A 52 12.40 -15.52 1.56
CA ASP A 52 13.28 -15.99 2.61
C ASP A 52 13.00 -15.25 3.92
N TYR A 53 12.56 -15.99 4.94
CA TYR A 53 12.36 -15.50 6.30
C TYR A 53 13.29 -16.21 7.31
N SER A 54 14.34 -16.84 6.84
CA SER A 54 15.29 -17.60 7.67
C SER A 54 16.07 -16.71 8.65
N LYS A 55 16.27 -15.41 8.32
CA LYS A 55 16.98 -14.45 9.17
C LYS A 55 16.09 -13.79 10.24
N ASN A 56 15.09 -14.53 10.70
CA ASN A 56 14.23 -14.12 11.81
C ASN A 56 14.55 -14.87 13.10
N LEU A 57 14.27 -14.24 14.23
CA LEU A 57 14.45 -14.82 15.56
C LEU A 57 13.31 -15.77 15.87
N LEU A 58 13.32 -16.93 15.23
CA LEU A 58 12.33 -17.99 15.37
C LEU A 58 12.95 -19.38 15.16
N ASN A 59 12.36 -20.38 15.78
CA ASN A 59 12.69 -21.81 15.61
C ASN A 59 11.42 -22.59 15.26
N GLY A 60 11.52 -23.91 15.15
CA GLY A 60 10.38 -24.77 14.80
C GLY A 60 9.22 -24.67 15.79
N GLU A 61 9.52 -24.59 17.10
CA GLU A 61 8.50 -24.42 18.13
C GLU A 61 7.80 -23.07 18.03
N THR A 62 8.56 -21.98 17.82
CA THR A 62 7.99 -20.64 17.60
C THR A 62 7.07 -20.64 16.38
N MET A 63 7.49 -21.22 15.26
CA MET A 63 6.65 -21.31 14.07
C MET A 63 5.39 -22.11 14.31
N GLN A 64 5.47 -23.25 15.01
CA GLN A 64 4.28 -24.04 15.33
C GLN A 64 3.30 -23.23 16.20
N LEU A 65 3.78 -22.54 17.23
CA LEU A 65 2.94 -21.71 18.08
C LEU A 65 2.29 -20.53 17.31
N LEU A 66 2.99 -19.96 16.35
CA LEU A 66 2.44 -18.92 15.47
C LEU A 66 1.35 -19.48 14.54
N LEU A 67 1.55 -20.69 14.01
CA LEU A 67 0.53 -21.39 13.22
C LEU A 67 -0.68 -21.77 14.07
N ASP A 68 -0.45 -22.25 15.30
CA ASP A 68 -1.52 -22.54 16.26
C ASP A 68 -2.32 -21.26 16.58
N LEU A 69 -1.65 -20.10 16.68
CA LEU A 69 -2.34 -18.80 16.87
C LEU A 69 -3.26 -18.47 15.68
N ALA A 70 -2.81 -18.69 14.46
CA ALA A 70 -3.65 -18.49 13.26
C ALA A 70 -4.87 -19.43 13.27
N GLN A 71 -4.68 -20.68 13.66
CA GLN A 71 -5.77 -21.67 13.77
C GLN A 71 -6.75 -21.31 14.90
N GLU A 72 -6.25 -21.00 16.11
CA GLU A 72 -7.09 -20.60 17.23
C GLU A 72 -7.84 -19.28 16.97
N SER A 73 -7.28 -18.39 16.15
CA SER A 73 -7.93 -17.16 15.68
C SER A 73 -8.91 -17.38 14.52
N GLN A 74 -9.07 -18.62 14.04
CA GLN A 74 -9.97 -19.00 12.94
C GLN A 74 -9.68 -18.21 11.64
N VAL A 75 -8.39 -18.09 11.28
CA VAL A 75 -7.98 -17.37 10.06
C VAL A 75 -8.57 -18.01 8.80
N ALA A 76 -8.72 -19.36 8.75
CA ALA A 76 -9.30 -20.06 7.61
C ALA A 76 -10.77 -19.67 7.39
N GLU A 77 -11.56 -19.61 8.46
CA GLU A 77 -12.95 -19.19 8.43
C GLU A 77 -13.09 -17.73 8.03
N ALA A 78 -12.15 -16.88 8.46
CA ALA A 78 -12.10 -15.47 8.06
C ALA A 78 -11.79 -15.31 6.55
N ILE A 79 -10.86 -16.09 6.01
CA ILE A 79 -10.56 -16.15 4.57
C ILE A 79 -11.84 -16.56 3.81
N GLN A 80 -12.49 -17.62 4.24
CA GLN A 80 -13.73 -18.07 3.62
C GLN A 80 -14.80 -16.97 3.65
N ALA A 81 -15.00 -16.29 4.80
CA ALA A 81 -15.97 -15.22 4.94
C ALA A 81 -15.69 -14.05 3.98
N MET A 82 -14.43 -13.66 3.80
CA MET A 82 -14.05 -12.61 2.85
C MET A 82 -14.38 -13.00 1.41
N PHE A 83 -13.96 -14.18 0.97
CA PHE A 83 -14.16 -14.64 -0.41
C PHE A 83 -15.63 -15.02 -0.73
N SER A 84 -16.45 -15.32 0.28
CA SER A 84 -17.88 -15.58 0.09
C SER A 84 -18.75 -14.32 0.03
N GLY A 85 -18.15 -13.12 0.24
CA GLY A 85 -18.90 -11.87 0.24
C GLY A 85 -19.68 -11.59 1.53
N GLU A 86 -19.36 -12.28 2.64
CA GLU A 86 -19.90 -11.91 3.95
C GLU A 86 -19.54 -10.45 4.27
N LYS A 87 -20.46 -9.71 4.91
CA LYS A 87 -20.24 -8.33 5.34
C LYS A 87 -19.28 -8.25 6.52
N ILE A 88 -18.00 -8.51 6.24
CA ILE A 88 -16.95 -8.52 7.24
C ILE A 88 -16.55 -7.12 7.71
N ASN A 89 -16.86 -6.07 6.95
CA ASN A 89 -16.79 -4.68 7.42
C ASN A 89 -18.12 -4.29 8.08
N ARG A 90 -18.33 -4.74 9.31
CA ARG A 90 -19.61 -4.60 10.03
C ARG A 90 -19.93 -3.17 10.44
N THR A 91 -18.92 -2.34 10.73
CA THR A 91 -19.14 -0.95 11.15
C THR A 91 -19.73 -0.08 10.04
N GLU A 92 -19.55 -0.47 8.78
CA GLU A 92 -20.15 0.16 7.60
C GLU A 92 -21.19 -0.74 6.91
N ASN A 93 -21.44 -1.95 7.45
CA ASN A 93 -22.38 -2.96 6.90
C ASN A 93 -22.08 -3.34 5.43
N ARG A 94 -20.80 -3.56 5.09
CA ARG A 94 -20.34 -3.82 3.72
C ARG A 94 -19.58 -5.13 3.60
N SER A 95 -19.71 -5.78 2.45
CA SER A 95 -18.76 -6.81 2.01
C SER A 95 -17.40 -6.18 1.71
N VAL A 96 -16.36 -6.99 1.60
CA VAL A 96 -14.99 -6.57 1.25
C VAL A 96 -14.54 -7.43 0.09
N LEU A 97 -14.72 -6.92 -1.13
CA LEU A 97 -14.58 -7.69 -2.36
C LEU A 97 -13.57 -7.10 -3.36
N HIS A 98 -12.51 -6.47 -2.86
CA HIS A 98 -11.41 -6.05 -3.76
C HIS A 98 -10.83 -7.24 -4.55
N THR A 99 -10.94 -8.47 -4.05
CA THR A 99 -10.56 -9.70 -4.76
C THR A 99 -11.45 -10.00 -5.97
N ALA A 100 -12.72 -9.56 -5.97
CA ALA A 100 -13.61 -9.71 -7.13
C ALA A 100 -13.15 -8.86 -8.32
N LEU A 101 -12.53 -7.70 -8.06
CA LEU A 101 -12.03 -6.80 -9.11
C LEU A 101 -10.94 -7.43 -9.98
N ARG A 102 -10.28 -8.45 -9.48
CA ARG A 102 -9.19 -9.19 -10.14
C ARG A 102 -9.49 -10.67 -10.30
N ASN A 103 -10.76 -11.06 -10.10
CA ASN A 103 -11.19 -12.42 -10.33
C ASN A 103 -11.33 -12.72 -11.82
N LEU A 104 -10.37 -13.44 -12.37
CA LEU A 104 -10.31 -13.84 -13.78
C LEU A 104 -10.67 -15.32 -13.98
N SER A 105 -11.18 -16.02 -12.95
CA SER A 105 -11.56 -17.44 -13.05
C SER A 105 -12.86 -17.67 -13.84
N GLY A 106 -13.70 -16.65 -13.97
CA GLY A 106 -15.08 -16.80 -14.47
C GLY A 106 -16.09 -17.24 -13.42
N ASP A 107 -15.65 -17.54 -12.20
CA ASP A 107 -16.54 -17.91 -11.11
C ASP A 107 -17.35 -16.71 -10.60
N PRO A 108 -18.63 -16.88 -10.23
CA PRO A 108 -19.43 -15.81 -9.66
C PRO A 108 -18.94 -15.41 -8.27
N VAL A 109 -19.06 -14.12 -7.96
CA VAL A 109 -18.80 -13.56 -6.62
C VAL A 109 -20.05 -12.82 -6.17
N TYR A 110 -20.51 -13.10 -4.96
CA TYR A 110 -21.79 -12.58 -4.48
C TYR A 110 -21.61 -11.48 -3.43
N SER A 111 -22.40 -10.41 -3.55
CA SER A 111 -22.65 -9.43 -2.50
C SER A 111 -24.14 -9.22 -2.35
N ASP A 112 -24.68 -9.37 -1.14
CA ASP A 112 -26.12 -9.29 -0.87
C ASP A 112 -26.97 -10.21 -1.81
N GLY A 113 -26.44 -11.38 -2.15
CA GLY A 113 -27.11 -12.37 -3.03
C GLY A 113 -27.06 -12.03 -4.52
N LYS A 114 -26.45 -10.92 -4.92
CA LYS A 114 -26.26 -10.53 -6.32
C LYS A 114 -24.84 -10.89 -6.78
N ASP A 115 -24.73 -11.54 -7.95
CA ASP A 115 -23.45 -11.73 -8.60
C ASP A 115 -22.90 -10.38 -9.09
N VAL A 116 -21.71 -9.98 -8.60
CA VAL A 116 -21.07 -8.70 -8.94
C VAL A 116 -20.18 -8.80 -10.18
N MET A 117 -19.84 -10.01 -10.63
CA MET A 117 -18.87 -10.20 -11.70
C MET A 117 -19.31 -9.62 -13.06
N PRO A 118 -20.60 -9.70 -13.49
CA PRO A 118 -21.01 -9.07 -14.74
C PRO A 118 -20.76 -7.56 -14.78
N GLU A 119 -20.97 -6.86 -13.66
CA GLU A 119 -20.69 -5.42 -13.56
C GLU A 119 -19.19 -5.13 -13.56
N VAL A 120 -18.38 -5.91 -12.83
CA VAL A 120 -16.91 -5.78 -12.79
C VAL A 120 -16.33 -5.96 -14.19
N LEU A 121 -16.73 -7.03 -14.89
CA LEU A 121 -16.27 -7.30 -16.27
C LEU A 121 -16.72 -6.21 -17.24
N GLY A 122 -17.92 -5.66 -17.06
CA GLY A 122 -18.42 -4.53 -17.86
C GLY A 122 -17.55 -3.28 -17.71
N VAL A 123 -17.13 -2.94 -16.48
CA VAL A 123 -16.23 -1.80 -16.23
C VAL A 123 -14.84 -2.07 -16.82
N LEU A 124 -14.28 -3.26 -16.66
CA LEU A 124 -13.00 -3.63 -17.27
C LEU A 124 -13.04 -3.53 -18.80
N ALA A 125 -14.11 -4.00 -19.43
CA ALA A 125 -14.32 -3.87 -20.88
C ALA A 125 -14.44 -2.39 -21.31
N HIS A 126 -15.11 -1.56 -20.53
CA HIS A 126 -15.20 -0.11 -20.78
C HIS A 126 -13.82 0.56 -20.67
N MET A 127 -13.03 0.26 -19.64
CA MET A 127 -11.65 0.76 -19.49
C MET A 127 -10.78 0.34 -20.67
N LYS A 128 -10.88 -0.92 -21.11
CA LYS A 128 -10.18 -1.44 -22.29
C LYS A 128 -10.53 -0.65 -23.54
N SER A 129 -11.81 -0.58 -23.88
CA SER A 129 -12.28 0.12 -25.09
C SER A 129 -11.89 1.60 -25.08
N PHE A 130 -12.02 2.28 -23.93
CA PHE A 130 -11.63 3.68 -23.80
C PHE A 130 -10.12 3.88 -24.00
N SER A 131 -9.29 3.03 -23.39
CA SER A 131 -7.84 3.12 -23.55
C SER A 131 -7.39 2.84 -24.98
N GLU A 132 -7.99 1.88 -25.67
CA GLU A 132 -7.72 1.58 -27.07
C GLU A 132 -8.02 2.78 -27.97
N LYS A 133 -9.13 3.50 -27.74
CA LYS A 133 -9.46 4.74 -28.49
C LYS A 133 -8.45 5.87 -28.25
N ILE A 134 -7.97 6.02 -27.00
CA ILE A 134 -6.92 7.01 -26.67
C ILE A 134 -5.60 6.64 -27.39
N HIS A 135 -5.18 5.39 -27.30
CA HIS A 135 -3.89 4.94 -27.86
C HIS A 135 -3.88 4.93 -29.39
N SER A 136 -4.99 4.57 -30.02
CA SER A 136 -5.13 4.60 -31.49
C SER A 136 -5.24 6.02 -32.06
N GLY A 137 -5.57 7.02 -31.23
CA GLY A 137 -5.87 8.38 -31.67
C GLY A 137 -7.29 8.55 -32.23
N GLU A 138 -8.18 7.58 -32.06
CA GLU A 138 -9.62 7.73 -32.32
C GLU A 138 -10.25 8.76 -31.38
N TRP A 139 -9.84 8.73 -30.11
CA TRP A 139 -10.21 9.76 -29.15
C TRP A 139 -9.21 10.92 -29.21
N THR A 140 -9.69 12.09 -29.58
CA THR A 140 -8.87 13.30 -29.68
C THR A 140 -9.37 14.40 -28.75
N GLY A 141 -8.48 15.33 -28.42
CA GLY A 141 -8.83 16.57 -27.74
C GLY A 141 -9.72 17.47 -28.60
N TYR A 142 -10.13 18.62 -28.04
CA TYR A 142 -11.02 19.57 -28.70
C TYR A 142 -10.45 20.13 -30.02
N SER A 143 -9.14 20.21 -30.14
CA SER A 143 -8.45 20.69 -31.35
C SER A 143 -8.21 19.59 -32.39
N GLY A 144 -8.60 18.34 -32.12
CA GLY A 144 -8.30 17.18 -32.97
C GLY A 144 -6.93 16.55 -32.71
N LYS A 145 -6.12 17.07 -31.77
CA LYS A 145 -4.84 16.46 -31.39
C LYS A 145 -5.07 15.22 -30.52
N PRO A 146 -4.20 14.19 -30.63
CA PRO A 146 -4.28 13.01 -29.79
C PRO A 146 -3.97 13.37 -28.32
N ILE A 147 -4.63 12.69 -27.39
CA ILE A 147 -4.34 12.79 -25.95
C ILE A 147 -3.00 12.10 -25.67
N ARG A 148 -2.12 12.79 -24.95
CA ARG A 148 -0.78 12.31 -24.57
C ARG A 148 -0.47 12.47 -23.09
N LYS A 149 -1.17 13.35 -22.41
CA LYS A 149 -0.96 13.69 -21.00
C LYS A 149 -2.19 13.32 -20.20
N ILE A 150 -1.99 12.51 -19.17
CA ILE A 150 -3.02 12.04 -18.26
C ILE A 150 -2.79 12.72 -16.91
N VAL A 151 -3.81 13.37 -16.35
CA VAL A 151 -3.74 13.96 -15.01
C VAL A 151 -4.77 13.28 -14.13
N ASN A 152 -4.32 12.48 -13.18
CA ASN A 152 -5.19 11.87 -12.17
C ASN A 152 -5.36 12.81 -11.00
N ILE A 153 -6.56 13.29 -10.74
CA ILE A 153 -6.92 14.15 -9.61
C ILE A 153 -7.68 13.28 -8.61
N GLY A 154 -7.03 12.93 -7.50
CA GLY A 154 -7.59 12.06 -6.48
C GLY A 154 -6.73 12.08 -5.23
N ILE A 155 -7.23 11.63 -4.08
CA ILE A 155 -6.51 11.64 -2.81
C ILE A 155 -6.60 10.26 -2.12
N GLY A 156 -5.63 9.93 -1.29
CA GLY A 156 -5.58 8.66 -0.56
C GLY A 156 -5.56 7.46 -1.49
N GLY A 157 -6.53 6.55 -1.41
CA GLY A 157 -6.60 5.35 -2.25
C GLY A 157 -6.80 5.65 -3.74
N SER A 158 -7.34 6.80 -4.09
CA SER A 158 -7.47 7.26 -5.49
C SER A 158 -6.18 7.85 -6.08
N ASP A 159 -5.12 7.96 -5.27
CA ASP A 159 -3.79 8.47 -5.65
C ASP A 159 -2.69 7.44 -5.44
N LEU A 160 -2.51 6.97 -4.19
CA LEU A 160 -1.33 6.21 -3.76
C LEU A 160 -1.11 4.92 -4.55
N GLY A 161 -2.16 4.14 -4.81
CA GLY A 161 -2.09 2.91 -5.60
C GLY A 161 -1.72 3.19 -7.06
N PRO A 162 -2.48 4.03 -7.77
CA PRO A 162 -2.14 4.46 -9.13
C PRO A 162 -0.72 5.03 -9.28
N VAL A 163 -0.29 5.94 -8.39
CA VAL A 163 1.09 6.47 -8.41
C VAL A 163 2.12 5.36 -8.26
N MET A 164 1.92 4.48 -7.28
CA MET A 164 2.87 3.39 -6.99
C MET A 164 3.02 2.47 -8.21
N VAL A 165 1.91 2.05 -8.81
CA VAL A 165 1.95 1.12 -9.96
C VAL A 165 2.48 1.80 -11.22
N THR A 166 2.11 3.05 -11.50
CA THR A 166 2.61 3.77 -12.68
C THR A 166 4.12 4.02 -12.60
N GLU A 167 4.66 4.30 -11.40
CA GLU A 167 6.12 4.40 -11.21
C GLU A 167 6.79 3.02 -11.31
N ALA A 168 6.23 1.98 -10.68
CA ALA A 168 6.78 0.62 -10.71
C ALA A 168 6.79 0.02 -12.12
N LEU A 169 5.80 0.33 -12.95
CA LEU A 169 5.67 -0.17 -14.31
C LEU A 169 6.10 0.85 -15.39
N LYS A 170 6.85 1.86 -15.03
CA LYS A 170 7.30 2.92 -15.95
C LYS A 170 8.07 2.40 -17.16
N HIS A 171 8.75 1.26 -17.02
CA HIS A 171 9.41 0.57 -18.13
C HIS A 171 8.43 0.16 -19.24
N TYR A 172 7.21 -0.23 -18.87
CA TYR A 172 6.14 -0.67 -19.78
C TYR A 172 5.32 0.48 -20.38
N ARG A 173 5.68 1.72 -20.09
CA ARG A 173 4.96 2.90 -20.56
C ARG A 173 4.86 2.94 -22.08
N ILE A 174 3.65 3.17 -22.59
CA ILE A 174 3.41 3.41 -24.01
C ILE A 174 4.14 4.69 -24.43
N THR A 175 4.89 4.60 -25.54
CA THR A 175 5.68 5.71 -26.06
C THR A 175 4.83 6.96 -26.28
N GLY A 176 5.26 8.08 -25.72
CA GLY A 176 4.58 9.37 -25.83
C GLY A 176 3.47 9.59 -24.79
N MET A 177 3.06 8.59 -24.00
CA MET A 177 2.12 8.76 -22.90
C MET A 177 2.84 9.20 -21.63
N GLU A 178 2.26 10.12 -20.88
CA GLU A 178 2.74 10.56 -19.57
C GLU A 178 1.57 10.68 -18.60
N ALA A 179 1.78 10.28 -17.34
CA ALA A 179 0.81 10.42 -16.28
C ALA A 179 1.34 11.36 -15.17
N TYR A 180 0.47 12.20 -14.67
CA TYR A 180 0.68 13.13 -13.57
C TYR A 180 -0.39 12.91 -12.51
N PHE A 181 -0.05 13.17 -11.24
CA PHE A 181 -0.94 12.91 -10.12
C PHE A 181 -1.06 14.15 -9.26
N VAL A 182 -2.30 14.55 -8.96
CA VAL A 182 -2.65 15.69 -8.12
C VAL A 182 -3.51 15.21 -6.96
N SER A 183 -2.97 15.25 -5.76
CA SER A 183 -3.62 14.75 -4.56
C SER A 183 -3.72 15.78 -3.44
N ASN A 184 -2.80 16.74 -3.36
CA ASN A 184 -2.80 17.76 -2.33
C ASN A 184 -3.66 18.96 -2.72
N VAL A 185 -4.41 19.51 -1.75
CA VAL A 185 -5.14 20.79 -1.93
C VAL A 185 -4.21 21.99 -1.98
N ASP A 186 -2.94 21.85 -1.60
CA ASP A 186 -1.92 22.87 -1.86
C ASP A 186 -1.79 23.05 -3.38
N ALA A 187 -2.16 24.25 -3.83
CA ALA A 187 -2.18 24.63 -5.25
C ALA A 187 -0.83 24.46 -5.94
N THR A 188 0.28 24.44 -5.21
CA THR A 188 1.63 24.25 -5.77
C THR A 188 1.72 22.98 -6.60
N GLN A 189 1.15 21.86 -6.12
CA GLN A 189 1.20 20.60 -6.86
C GLN A 189 0.50 20.70 -8.22
N LEU A 190 -0.71 21.22 -8.24
CA LEU A 190 -1.48 21.41 -9.48
C LEU A 190 -0.80 22.41 -10.42
N VAL A 191 -0.41 23.57 -9.92
CA VAL A 191 0.20 24.65 -10.74
C VAL A 191 1.49 24.18 -11.40
N GLU A 192 2.38 23.49 -10.66
CA GLU A 192 3.64 22.99 -11.23
C GLU A 192 3.44 21.87 -12.29
N ILE A 193 2.33 21.15 -12.22
CA ILE A 193 1.94 20.20 -13.26
C ILE A 193 1.36 20.94 -14.46
N LEU A 194 0.41 21.86 -14.27
CA LEU A 194 -0.24 22.60 -15.37
C LEU A 194 0.76 23.38 -16.23
N LYS A 195 1.84 23.92 -15.65
CA LYS A 195 2.93 24.57 -16.40
C LYS A 195 3.61 23.67 -17.45
N LYS A 196 3.52 22.35 -17.31
CA LYS A 196 4.15 21.36 -18.21
C LYS A 196 3.19 20.80 -19.25
N LEU A 197 1.92 21.20 -19.19
CA LEU A 197 0.85 20.59 -19.97
C LEU A 197 0.39 21.49 -21.10
N ASN A 198 -0.05 20.84 -22.19
CA ASN A 198 -0.83 21.47 -23.24
C ASN A 198 -2.31 21.06 -23.08
N PRO A 199 -3.24 22.03 -22.90
CA PRO A 199 -4.66 21.72 -22.74
C PRO A 199 -5.25 20.86 -23.86
N GLU A 200 -4.76 21.04 -25.09
CA GLU A 200 -5.25 20.31 -26.28
C GLU A 200 -4.98 18.81 -26.25
N GLU A 201 -3.97 18.36 -25.47
CA GLU A 201 -3.46 16.98 -25.44
C GLU A 201 -3.62 16.34 -24.05
N THR A 202 -4.30 17.02 -23.13
CA THR A 202 -4.42 16.59 -21.73
C THR A 202 -5.79 16.03 -21.41
N LEU A 203 -5.83 14.86 -20.75
CA LEU A 203 -7.03 14.23 -20.20
C LEU A 203 -6.95 14.24 -18.66
N PHE A 204 -8.00 14.72 -18.01
CA PHE A 204 -8.13 14.73 -16.56
C PHE A 204 -9.04 13.58 -16.09
N LEU A 205 -8.55 12.79 -15.14
CA LEU A 205 -9.30 11.75 -14.45
C LEU A 205 -9.67 12.27 -13.06
N VAL A 206 -10.95 12.53 -12.82
CA VAL A 206 -11.43 13.01 -11.51
C VAL A 206 -11.86 11.80 -10.68
N ALA A 207 -10.98 11.40 -9.76
CA ALA A 207 -11.11 10.17 -8.98
C ALA A 207 -11.65 10.44 -7.58
N SER A 208 -12.98 10.39 -7.42
CA SER A 208 -13.65 10.58 -6.13
C SER A 208 -14.92 9.73 -6.06
N LYS A 209 -15.01 8.81 -5.09
CA LYS A 209 -16.14 7.90 -4.94
C LYS A 209 -17.48 8.64 -4.87
N THR A 210 -17.56 9.66 -4.03
CA THR A 210 -18.76 10.48 -3.83
C THR A 210 -18.85 11.70 -4.75
N PHE A 211 -17.76 12.03 -5.44
CA PHE A 211 -17.59 13.25 -6.23
C PHE A 211 -17.81 14.54 -5.41
N THR A 212 -17.52 14.47 -4.10
CA THR A 212 -17.68 15.57 -3.13
C THR A 212 -16.46 15.78 -2.23
N THR A 213 -15.39 14.97 -2.40
CA THR A 213 -14.17 15.10 -1.61
C THR A 213 -13.56 16.47 -1.84
N GLN A 214 -13.42 17.27 -0.80
CA GLN A 214 -13.03 18.69 -0.88
C GLN A 214 -11.75 18.92 -1.69
N GLU A 215 -10.68 18.19 -1.37
CA GLU A 215 -9.38 18.33 -2.03
C GLU A 215 -9.46 18.00 -3.52
N THR A 216 -10.10 16.88 -3.85
CA THR A 216 -10.27 16.43 -5.23
C THR A 216 -11.10 17.41 -6.03
N MET A 217 -12.24 17.87 -5.50
CA MET A 217 -13.12 18.79 -6.23
C MET A 217 -12.52 20.17 -6.37
N THR A 218 -11.80 20.69 -5.36
CA THR A 218 -11.07 21.96 -5.46
C THR A 218 -10.06 21.91 -6.61
N ASN A 219 -9.25 20.87 -6.66
CA ASN A 219 -8.26 20.68 -7.73
C ASN A 219 -8.93 20.47 -9.10
N ALA A 220 -10.03 19.71 -9.15
CA ALA A 220 -10.75 19.43 -10.38
C ALA A 220 -11.38 20.70 -10.97
N TYR A 221 -12.01 21.56 -10.15
CA TYR A 221 -12.55 22.84 -10.62
C TYR A 221 -11.45 23.80 -11.08
N SER A 222 -10.32 23.87 -10.39
CA SER A 222 -9.17 24.67 -10.80
C SER A 222 -8.57 24.18 -12.12
N ALA A 223 -8.47 22.86 -12.32
CA ALA A 223 -8.03 22.28 -13.59
C ALA A 223 -9.03 22.53 -14.73
N ARG A 224 -10.35 22.48 -14.42
CA ARG A 224 -11.42 22.81 -15.37
C ARG A 224 -11.35 24.28 -15.81
N GLU A 225 -11.15 25.19 -14.89
CA GLU A 225 -11.00 26.61 -15.20
C GLU A 225 -9.77 26.87 -16.10
N TRP A 226 -8.60 26.30 -15.73
CA TRP A 226 -7.40 26.38 -16.56
C TRP A 226 -7.61 25.82 -17.97
N PHE A 227 -8.30 24.69 -18.09
CA PHE A 227 -8.62 24.09 -19.39
C PHE A 227 -9.52 25.01 -20.22
N LEU A 228 -10.59 25.56 -19.62
CA LEU A 228 -11.56 26.41 -20.32
C LEU A 228 -10.97 27.76 -20.77
N GLN A 229 -9.94 28.28 -20.09
CA GLN A 229 -9.21 29.48 -20.56
C GLN A 229 -8.60 29.26 -21.95
N SER A 230 -8.26 28.02 -22.31
CA SER A 230 -7.74 27.66 -23.63
C SER A 230 -8.83 27.16 -24.60
N ALA A 231 -9.71 26.30 -24.11
CA ALA A 231 -10.74 25.66 -24.94
C ALA A 231 -11.91 26.58 -25.31
N GLY A 232 -12.26 27.52 -24.44
CA GLY A 232 -13.27 28.56 -24.69
C GLY A 232 -14.73 28.09 -24.70
N ASP A 233 -15.00 26.76 -24.65
CA ASP A 233 -16.34 26.18 -24.72
C ASP A 233 -16.47 25.00 -23.73
N GLU A 234 -17.50 25.04 -22.87
CA GLU A 234 -17.78 24.02 -21.89
C GLU A 234 -18.11 22.65 -22.50
N SER A 235 -18.62 22.59 -23.73
CA SER A 235 -18.91 21.34 -24.42
C SER A 235 -17.66 20.47 -24.63
N PHE A 236 -16.48 21.08 -24.61
CA PHE A 236 -15.20 20.38 -24.75
C PHE A 236 -14.77 19.62 -23.48
N ILE A 237 -15.41 19.90 -22.33
CA ILE A 237 -15.16 19.13 -21.10
C ILE A 237 -15.38 17.64 -21.34
N ALA A 238 -16.38 17.24 -22.10
CA ALA A 238 -16.68 15.85 -22.45
C ALA A 238 -15.51 15.14 -23.17
N LYS A 239 -14.58 15.87 -23.78
CA LYS A 239 -13.40 15.30 -24.46
C LYS A 239 -12.15 15.22 -23.58
N HIS A 240 -12.12 15.96 -22.47
CA HIS A 240 -10.92 16.15 -21.66
C HIS A 240 -11.08 15.79 -20.18
N PHE A 241 -12.29 15.45 -19.76
CA PHE A 241 -12.55 15.05 -18.36
C PHE A 241 -13.34 13.76 -18.34
N VAL A 242 -12.89 12.83 -17.51
CA VAL A 242 -13.58 11.58 -17.18
C VAL A 242 -13.70 11.45 -15.66
N ALA A 243 -14.73 10.77 -15.19
CA ALA A 243 -14.99 10.60 -13.77
C ALA A 243 -14.81 9.14 -13.35
N LEU A 244 -14.10 8.93 -12.24
CA LEU A 244 -13.99 7.65 -11.54
C LEU A 244 -14.83 7.78 -10.26
N SER A 245 -16.12 7.42 -10.33
CA SER A 245 -17.08 7.78 -9.28
C SER A 245 -18.29 6.84 -9.24
N THR A 246 -19.05 6.94 -8.13
CA THR A 246 -20.36 6.29 -7.99
C THR A 246 -21.51 7.31 -8.07
N ASN A 247 -21.22 8.63 -8.11
CA ASN A 247 -22.21 9.69 -8.01
C ASN A 247 -22.44 10.38 -9.37
N GLU A 248 -23.32 9.79 -10.17
CA GLU A 248 -23.64 10.29 -11.50
C GLU A 248 -24.17 11.74 -11.50
N ALA A 249 -25.02 12.10 -10.53
CA ALA A 249 -25.63 13.43 -10.49
C ALA A 249 -24.57 14.56 -10.37
N GLU A 250 -23.59 14.41 -9.49
CA GLU A 250 -22.52 15.38 -9.32
C GLU A 250 -21.52 15.36 -10.50
N VAL A 251 -21.31 14.20 -11.12
CA VAL A 251 -20.47 14.07 -12.33
C VAL A 251 -21.06 14.85 -13.50
N VAL A 252 -22.36 14.68 -13.77
CA VAL A 252 -23.05 15.42 -14.85
C VAL A 252 -23.11 16.93 -14.55
N LYS A 253 -23.33 17.31 -13.31
CA LYS A 253 -23.32 18.72 -12.88
C LYS A 253 -21.96 19.39 -13.07
N PHE A 254 -20.86 18.65 -12.96
CA PHE A 254 -19.50 19.13 -13.25
C PHE A 254 -19.29 19.42 -14.75
N GLY A 255 -20.08 18.79 -15.61
CA GLY A 255 -19.99 18.88 -17.09
C GLY A 255 -19.37 17.67 -17.76
N ILE A 256 -19.09 16.61 -17.02
CA ILE A 256 -18.59 15.33 -17.58
C ILE A 256 -19.76 14.55 -18.16
N ASP A 257 -19.60 14.05 -19.39
CA ASP A 257 -20.59 13.20 -20.02
C ASP A 257 -20.73 11.87 -19.28
N ARG A 258 -21.97 11.39 -19.14
CA ARG A 258 -22.28 10.15 -18.45
C ARG A 258 -21.54 8.94 -19.03
N SER A 259 -21.32 8.91 -20.34
CA SER A 259 -20.54 7.85 -21.01
C SER A 259 -19.05 7.85 -20.64
N ASN A 260 -18.55 8.93 -20.05
CA ASN A 260 -17.19 9.10 -19.57
C ASN A 260 -17.06 8.86 -18.06
N MET A 261 -18.05 8.22 -17.46
CA MET A 261 -18.04 7.83 -16.06
C MET A 261 -17.67 6.36 -15.94
N PHE A 262 -16.66 6.07 -15.12
CA PHE A 262 -16.21 4.74 -14.76
C PHE A 262 -16.60 4.45 -13.33
N VAL A 263 -17.50 3.49 -13.14
CA VAL A 263 -18.05 3.19 -11.82
C VAL A 263 -17.20 2.18 -11.06
N PHE A 264 -17.31 2.22 -9.74
CA PHE A 264 -16.86 1.17 -8.83
C PHE A 264 -17.85 1.10 -7.65
N TRP A 265 -17.65 0.21 -6.70
CA TRP A 265 -18.74 -0.16 -5.77
C TRP A 265 -18.41 0.20 -4.33
N ASP A 266 -19.41 0.20 -3.47
CA ASP A 266 -19.27 0.51 -2.05
C ASP A 266 -18.51 -0.57 -1.26
N TRP A 267 -18.54 -1.82 -1.75
CA TRP A 267 -17.76 -2.93 -1.22
C TRP A 267 -16.27 -2.87 -1.57
N VAL A 268 -15.83 -1.83 -2.30
CA VAL A 268 -14.42 -1.52 -2.55
C VAL A 268 -13.96 -0.45 -1.58
N GLY A 269 -13.08 -0.80 -0.65
CA GLY A 269 -12.40 0.17 0.22
C GLY A 269 -11.42 1.04 -0.58
N GLY A 270 -11.29 2.34 -0.23
CA GLY A 270 -10.45 3.29 -0.95
C GLY A 270 -9.01 2.80 -1.14
N ARG A 271 -8.35 2.35 -0.08
CA ARG A 271 -6.96 1.84 -0.11
C ARG A 271 -6.77 0.48 -0.80
N TYR A 272 -7.86 -0.17 -1.18
CA TYR A 272 -7.90 -1.42 -1.97
C TYR A 272 -8.49 -1.21 -3.37
N SER A 273 -8.72 0.04 -3.79
CA SER A 273 -9.42 0.35 -5.03
C SER A 273 -8.55 0.32 -6.29
N LEU A 274 -7.25 0.15 -6.15
CA LEU A 274 -6.28 0.06 -7.24
C LEU A 274 -6.74 -0.81 -8.42
N TRP A 275 -7.40 -1.93 -8.11
CA TRP A 275 -7.87 -2.96 -9.06
C TRP A 275 -9.16 -2.59 -9.81
N SER A 276 -9.83 -1.50 -9.39
CA SER A 276 -11.09 -1.01 -9.97
C SER A 276 -10.86 0.01 -11.08
N ALA A 277 -11.90 0.74 -11.46
CA ALA A 277 -11.82 1.90 -12.33
C ALA A 277 -10.77 2.94 -11.88
N ILE A 278 -10.41 2.98 -10.61
CA ILE A 278 -9.32 3.84 -10.07
C ILE A 278 -7.99 3.54 -10.77
N GLY A 279 -7.79 2.32 -11.28
CA GLY A 279 -6.63 1.94 -12.10
C GLY A 279 -6.63 2.48 -13.53
N LEU A 280 -7.60 3.29 -13.95
CA LEU A 280 -7.67 3.78 -15.34
C LEU A 280 -6.42 4.57 -15.76
N SER A 281 -5.79 5.32 -14.86
CA SER A 281 -4.52 6.02 -15.14
C SER A 281 -3.39 5.05 -15.47
N ILE A 282 -3.37 3.88 -14.84
CA ILE A 282 -2.42 2.79 -15.13
C ILE A 282 -2.69 2.25 -16.54
N VAL A 283 -3.95 1.90 -16.83
CA VAL A 283 -4.37 1.38 -18.15
C VAL A 283 -3.98 2.35 -19.26
N LEU A 284 -4.19 3.65 -19.07
CA LEU A 284 -3.85 4.68 -20.05
C LEU A 284 -2.33 4.85 -20.23
N LEU A 285 -1.54 4.60 -19.19
CA LEU A 285 -0.09 4.74 -19.26
C LEU A 285 0.61 3.53 -19.85
N VAL A 286 0.25 2.31 -19.42
CA VAL A 286 0.96 1.07 -19.78
C VAL A 286 0.18 0.14 -20.73
N GLY A 287 -1.09 0.46 -21.02
CA GLY A 287 -1.99 -0.35 -21.84
C GLY A 287 -2.77 -1.38 -21.03
N TYR A 288 -3.95 -1.74 -21.56
CA TYR A 288 -4.84 -2.70 -20.92
C TYR A 288 -4.21 -4.10 -20.73
N PRO A 289 -3.44 -4.65 -21.67
CA PRO A 289 -2.80 -5.95 -21.47
C PRO A 289 -1.88 -5.99 -20.23
N CYS A 290 -1.10 -4.95 -19.99
CA CYS A 290 -0.27 -4.87 -18.78
C CYS A 290 -1.12 -4.77 -17.50
N PHE A 291 -2.24 -4.05 -17.54
CA PHE A 291 -3.17 -4.00 -16.40
C PHE A 291 -3.84 -5.35 -16.15
N GLU A 292 -4.23 -6.06 -17.20
CA GLU A 292 -4.79 -7.42 -17.10
C GLU A 292 -3.79 -8.42 -16.49
N GLU A 293 -2.50 -8.33 -16.88
CA GLU A 293 -1.44 -9.12 -16.26
C GLU A 293 -1.25 -8.77 -14.77
N LEU A 294 -1.37 -7.48 -14.40
CA LEU A 294 -1.33 -7.04 -13.01
C LEU A 294 -2.48 -7.68 -12.20
N LEU A 295 -3.71 -7.65 -12.75
CA LEU A 295 -4.87 -8.30 -12.15
C LEU A 295 -4.65 -9.81 -12.02
N TYR A 296 -4.10 -10.45 -13.05
CA TYR A 296 -3.84 -11.89 -13.06
C TYR A 296 -2.80 -12.32 -12.03
N GLY A 297 -1.73 -11.54 -11.86
CA GLY A 297 -0.74 -11.77 -10.82
C GLY A 297 -1.36 -11.73 -9.41
N ALA A 298 -2.20 -10.72 -9.17
CA ALA A 298 -2.91 -10.59 -7.90
C ALA A 298 -3.95 -11.71 -7.69
N HIS A 299 -4.69 -12.09 -8.75
CA HIS A 299 -5.59 -13.25 -8.72
C HIS A 299 -4.88 -14.54 -8.36
N THR A 300 -3.69 -14.78 -8.95
CA THR A 300 -2.89 -15.96 -8.64
C THR A 300 -2.52 -16.00 -7.14
N THR A 301 -2.23 -14.84 -6.55
CA THR A 301 -1.99 -14.72 -5.10
C THR A 301 -3.27 -14.95 -4.28
N ASP A 302 -4.43 -14.50 -4.75
CA ASP A 302 -5.72 -14.80 -4.10
C ASP A 302 -5.96 -16.31 -4.03
N GLN A 303 -5.66 -17.05 -5.12
CA GLN A 303 -5.79 -18.50 -5.16
C GLN A 303 -4.77 -19.18 -4.22
N HIS A 304 -3.54 -18.71 -4.18
CA HIS A 304 -2.53 -19.16 -3.23
C HIS A 304 -2.99 -18.94 -1.78
N PHE A 305 -3.46 -17.75 -1.46
CA PHE A 305 -3.93 -17.39 -0.12
C PHE A 305 -5.13 -18.24 0.33
N LYS A 306 -6.09 -18.47 -0.55
CA LYS A 306 -7.31 -19.22 -0.28
C LYS A 306 -7.08 -20.73 -0.09
N ASN A 307 -6.15 -21.32 -0.85
CA ASN A 307 -6.08 -22.77 -1.03
C ASN A 307 -4.83 -23.41 -0.44
N THR A 308 -3.83 -22.62 0.02
CA THR A 308 -2.56 -23.18 0.52
C THR A 308 -2.61 -23.32 2.04
N ALA A 309 -2.09 -24.45 2.54
CA ALA A 309 -1.94 -24.67 3.98
C ALA A 309 -1.05 -23.59 4.62
N PHE A 310 -1.34 -23.22 5.86
CA PHE A 310 -0.72 -22.04 6.52
C PHE A 310 0.81 -22.11 6.55
N GLU A 311 1.39 -23.28 6.68
CA GLU A 311 2.85 -23.52 6.70
C GLU A 311 3.55 -23.13 5.40
N LYS A 312 2.80 -23.05 4.30
CA LYS A 312 3.28 -22.67 2.96
C LYS A 312 2.58 -21.42 2.40
N ASN A 313 1.72 -20.80 3.19
CA ASN A 313 0.93 -19.65 2.80
C ASN A 313 1.71 -18.35 3.12
N ILE A 314 2.33 -17.75 2.10
CA ILE A 314 3.25 -16.61 2.29
C ILE A 314 2.57 -15.46 3.05
N PRO A 315 1.37 -14.95 2.68
CA PRO A 315 0.68 -13.91 3.44
C PRO A 315 0.47 -14.24 4.90
N VAL A 316 0.11 -15.49 5.21
CA VAL A 316 -0.09 -15.94 6.59
C VAL A 316 1.22 -15.89 7.36
N ILE A 317 2.31 -16.43 6.79
CA ILE A 317 3.64 -16.41 7.42
C ILE A 317 4.13 -14.97 7.64
N MET A 318 4.00 -14.10 6.64
CA MET A 318 4.34 -12.67 6.77
C MET A 318 3.58 -12.02 7.93
N ALA A 319 2.28 -12.28 8.02
CA ALA A 319 1.43 -11.74 9.08
C ALA A 319 1.86 -12.23 10.47
N LEU A 320 2.13 -13.53 10.60
CA LEU A 320 2.57 -14.15 11.85
C LEU A 320 3.93 -13.64 12.33
N ILE A 321 4.89 -13.47 11.42
CA ILE A 321 6.19 -12.86 11.72
C ILE A 321 6.01 -11.40 12.18
N GLY A 322 5.16 -10.64 11.50
CA GLY A 322 4.84 -9.27 11.91
C GLY A 322 4.23 -9.19 13.32
N ILE A 323 3.28 -10.08 13.64
CA ILE A 323 2.68 -10.22 14.97
C ILE A 323 3.72 -10.62 16.02
N TRP A 324 4.62 -11.55 15.68
CA TRP A 324 5.70 -11.99 16.55
C TRP A 324 6.55 -10.81 17.03
N TYR A 325 7.00 -9.95 16.11
CA TYR A 325 7.80 -8.79 16.48
C TYR A 325 6.97 -7.68 17.13
N ARG A 326 5.76 -7.44 16.62
CA ARG A 326 4.89 -6.37 17.16
C ARG A 326 4.46 -6.63 18.58
N ASN A 327 3.97 -7.84 18.87
CA ASN A 327 3.29 -8.14 20.12
C ASN A 327 4.19 -8.78 21.18
N PHE A 328 5.24 -9.49 20.78
CA PHE A 328 6.09 -10.20 21.72
C PHE A 328 7.48 -9.56 21.89
N PHE A 329 7.98 -8.87 20.86
CA PHE A 329 9.23 -8.11 20.95
C PHE A 329 9.04 -6.59 21.05
N GLY A 330 7.80 -6.10 20.99
CA GLY A 330 7.47 -4.69 21.18
C GLY A 330 7.91 -3.78 20.03
N SER A 331 8.18 -4.33 18.84
CA SER A 331 8.50 -3.52 17.67
C SER A 331 7.34 -2.59 17.33
N GLN A 332 7.61 -1.30 17.18
CA GLN A 332 6.60 -0.30 16.87
C GLN A 332 6.54 0.02 15.39
N THR A 333 7.56 -0.34 14.64
CA THR A 333 7.68 -0.02 13.22
C THR A 333 8.08 -1.24 12.41
N GLU A 334 7.80 -1.20 11.12
CA GLU A 334 8.22 -2.17 10.12
C GLU A 334 8.73 -1.40 8.89
N ALA A 335 9.91 -1.76 8.39
CA ALA A 335 10.50 -1.12 7.22
C ALA A 335 10.32 -1.97 5.97
N ILE A 336 9.91 -1.36 4.85
CA ILE A 336 9.84 -1.97 3.52
C ILE A 336 10.92 -1.31 2.65
N LEU A 337 11.91 -2.07 2.24
CA LEU A 337 13.16 -1.60 1.64
C LEU A 337 13.35 -2.19 0.23
N PRO A 338 12.73 -1.62 -0.81
CA PRO A 338 12.90 -2.10 -2.16
C PRO A 338 14.27 -1.68 -2.73
N TYR A 339 15.02 -2.64 -3.25
CA TYR A 339 16.26 -2.43 -4.00
C TYR A 339 15.96 -2.35 -5.49
N ASP A 340 15.05 -1.46 -5.83
CA ASP A 340 14.65 -1.09 -7.18
C ASP A 340 14.10 0.34 -7.17
N GLN A 341 14.64 1.20 -8.05
CA GLN A 341 14.24 2.62 -8.08
C GLN A 341 12.78 2.80 -8.56
N TYR A 342 12.28 1.94 -9.42
CA TYR A 342 10.87 1.99 -9.84
C TYR A 342 9.91 1.75 -8.68
N MET A 343 10.33 1.01 -7.65
CA MET A 343 9.50 0.72 -6.48
C MET A 343 9.57 1.77 -5.36
N HIS A 344 10.09 2.99 -5.63
CA HIS A 344 10.25 4.02 -4.61
C HIS A 344 8.94 4.46 -3.92
N ARG A 345 7.78 4.20 -4.53
CA ARG A 345 6.47 4.50 -3.93
C ARG A 345 5.83 3.30 -3.21
N PHE A 346 6.47 2.13 -3.23
CA PHE A 346 5.88 0.90 -2.69
C PHE A 346 5.64 0.98 -1.17
N ALA A 347 6.63 1.42 -0.39
CA ALA A 347 6.46 1.63 1.06
C ALA A 347 5.37 2.67 1.36
N ALA A 348 5.32 3.78 0.63
CA ALA A 348 4.31 4.82 0.80
C ALA A 348 2.88 4.33 0.52
N TYR A 349 2.68 3.44 -0.45
CA TYR A 349 1.39 2.79 -0.68
C TYR A 349 0.95 1.95 0.52
N PHE A 350 1.86 1.15 1.08
CA PHE A 350 1.54 0.30 2.23
C PHE A 350 1.53 1.04 3.57
N GLN A 351 2.00 2.29 3.64
CA GLN A 351 1.68 3.17 4.78
C GLN A 351 0.17 3.29 4.94
N GLN A 352 -0.54 3.67 3.88
CA GLN A 352 -2.01 3.71 3.94
C GLN A 352 -2.58 2.29 4.08
N GLY A 353 -2.13 1.34 3.27
CA GLY A 353 -2.64 -0.04 3.28
C GLY A 353 -2.65 -0.66 4.67
N ASN A 354 -1.56 -0.55 5.43
CA ASN A 354 -1.42 -1.13 6.76
C ASN A 354 -1.94 -0.22 7.87
N MET A 355 -1.48 1.05 7.92
CA MET A 355 -1.72 1.91 9.08
C MET A 355 -3.20 2.33 9.18
N GLU A 356 -3.87 2.59 8.05
CA GLU A 356 -5.30 2.89 8.03
C GLU A 356 -6.15 1.64 8.32
N SER A 357 -5.70 0.46 7.86
CA SER A 357 -6.41 -0.80 8.12
C SER A 357 -6.27 -1.26 9.57
N ASN A 358 -5.06 -1.32 10.07
CA ASN A 358 -4.75 -1.99 11.33
C ASN A 358 -4.37 -1.04 12.49
N GLY A 359 -4.35 0.27 12.25
CA GLY A 359 -4.16 1.27 13.31
C GLY A 359 -5.45 1.47 14.11
N LYS A 360 -5.87 0.46 14.86
CA LYS A 360 -7.13 0.45 15.60
C LYS A 360 -6.89 0.27 17.10
N SER A 361 -7.71 0.89 17.92
CA SER A 361 -7.62 0.88 19.39
C SER A 361 -8.70 0.04 20.08
N VAL A 362 -9.67 -0.47 19.32
CA VAL A 362 -10.78 -1.29 19.84
C VAL A 362 -10.90 -2.59 19.04
N ASP A 363 -11.36 -3.64 19.72
CA ASP A 363 -11.65 -4.92 19.11
C ASP A 363 -13.02 -4.91 18.38
N ARG A 364 -13.38 -6.04 17.76
CA ARG A 364 -14.67 -6.20 17.05
C ARG A 364 -15.91 -6.09 17.94
N ASN A 365 -15.75 -6.10 19.26
CA ASN A 365 -16.82 -5.88 20.22
C ASN A 365 -16.87 -4.42 20.69
N GLY A 366 -15.99 -3.54 20.18
CA GLY A 366 -15.88 -2.15 20.63
C GLY A 366 -15.15 -1.99 21.96
N VAL A 367 -14.44 -3.04 22.43
CA VAL A 367 -13.68 -3.01 23.67
C VAL A 367 -12.25 -2.54 23.40
N PRO A 368 -11.69 -1.59 24.18
CA PRO A 368 -10.29 -1.19 24.05
C PRO A 368 -9.34 -2.40 24.12
N VAL A 369 -8.42 -2.51 23.18
CA VAL A 369 -7.43 -3.59 23.15
C VAL A 369 -6.32 -3.33 24.16
N THR A 370 -5.79 -4.40 24.77
CA THR A 370 -4.67 -4.35 25.72
C THR A 370 -3.33 -4.77 25.10
N TYR A 371 -3.31 -4.93 23.79
CA TYR A 371 -2.15 -5.32 22.98
C TYR A 371 -1.95 -4.32 21.83
N SER A 372 -0.78 -4.34 21.25
CA SER A 372 -0.47 -3.48 20.10
C SER A 372 -1.10 -4.02 18.82
N THR A 373 -1.62 -3.12 18.00
CA THR A 373 -2.13 -3.40 16.66
C THR A 373 -1.15 -2.90 15.60
N GLY A 374 -1.59 -2.49 14.42
CA GLY A 374 -0.76 -2.15 13.27
C GLY A 374 0.51 -1.34 13.60
N PRO A 375 1.67 -1.72 13.04
CA PRO A 375 2.91 -0.97 13.18
C PRO A 375 2.91 0.30 12.32
N VAL A 376 3.82 1.22 12.61
CA VAL A 376 4.19 2.28 11.66
C VAL A 376 4.97 1.66 10.51
N VAL A 377 4.47 1.77 9.29
CA VAL A 377 5.14 1.30 8.08
C VAL A 377 5.88 2.46 7.41
N TRP A 378 7.13 2.22 7.00
CA TRP A 378 7.96 3.21 6.33
C TRP A 378 9.03 2.52 5.49
N GLY A 379 9.75 3.27 4.68
CA GLY A 379 10.88 2.75 3.91
C GLY A 379 11.20 3.60 2.70
N GLU A 380 12.38 3.39 2.18
CA GLU A 380 12.94 4.03 0.99
C GLU A 380 13.75 3.01 0.19
N PRO A 381 13.98 3.23 -1.11
CA PRO A 381 14.81 2.35 -1.90
C PRO A 381 16.24 2.21 -1.37
N GLY A 382 16.75 0.99 -1.38
CA GLY A 382 18.22 0.78 -1.37
C GLY A 382 18.81 1.24 -2.72
N THR A 383 20.02 1.84 -2.76
CA THR A 383 20.93 2.05 -1.64
C THR A 383 20.73 3.38 -0.90
N ASN A 384 19.81 4.25 -1.35
CA ASN A 384 19.59 5.57 -0.76
C ASN A 384 19.27 5.48 0.74
N GLY A 385 18.38 4.57 1.12
CA GLY A 385 18.00 4.34 2.51
C GLY A 385 19.21 4.04 3.42
N GLN A 386 20.24 3.35 2.90
CA GLN A 386 21.47 3.06 3.65
C GLN A 386 22.17 4.33 4.14
N HIS A 387 22.09 5.40 3.36
CA HIS A 387 22.71 6.68 3.68
C HIS A 387 21.78 7.64 4.45
N ALA A 388 20.55 7.20 4.75
CA ALA A 388 19.57 8.01 5.46
C ALA A 388 19.28 7.50 6.89
N PHE A 389 18.99 6.23 7.07
CA PHE A 389 18.44 5.71 8.35
C PHE A 389 19.00 4.34 8.78
N TYR A 390 19.89 3.71 8.06
CA TYR A 390 20.45 2.41 8.45
C TYR A 390 21.28 2.47 9.75
N GLN A 391 21.80 3.63 10.11
CA GLN A 391 22.41 3.83 11.42
C GLN A 391 21.45 3.41 12.55
N LEU A 392 20.18 3.82 12.45
CA LEU A 392 19.15 3.45 13.43
C LEU A 392 18.85 1.94 13.40
N ILE A 393 18.73 1.35 12.20
CA ILE A 393 18.41 -0.07 12.07
C ILE A 393 19.53 -0.93 12.66
N HIS A 394 20.80 -0.61 12.40
CA HIS A 394 21.96 -1.37 12.88
C HIS A 394 22.24 -1.16 14.37
N GLN A 395 22.33 0.09 14.82
CA GLN A 395 22.85 0.44 16.15
C GLN A 395 21.84 1.16 17.05
N GLY A 396 20.61 1.41 16.56
CA GLY A 396 19.57 2.03 17.37
C GLY A 396 19.04 1.10 18.48
N THR A 397 18.34 1.69 19.42
CA THR A 397 17.75 1.00 20.59
C THR A 397 16.43 0.30 20.29
N VAL A 398 15.81 0.57 19.13
CA VAL A 398 14.56 -0.04 18.71
C VAL A 398 14.79 -1.22 17.77
N LEU A 399 13.97 -2.26 17.91
CA LEU A 399 13.96 -3.38 16.98
C LEU A 399 13.05 -3.02 15.79
N ILE A 400 13.60 -3.10 14.57
CA ILE A 400 12.88 -2.77 13.33
C ILE A 400 12.95 -3.99 12.41
N PRO A 401 11.88 -4.80 12.31
CA PRO A 401 11.78 -5.82 11.27
C PRO A 401 11.79 -5.16 9.89
N CYS A 402 12.54 -5.75 8.96
CA CYS A 402 12.72 -5.18 7.63
C CYS A 402 12.37 -6.21 6.54
N ASP A 403 11.56 -5.78 5.58
CA ASP A 403 11.32 -6.51 4.33
C ASP A 403 12.24 -5.93 3.24
N PHE A 404 13.22 -6.71 2.79
CA PHE A 404 14.12 -6.40 1.68
C PHE A 404 13.53 -6.98 0.40
N ILE A 405 13.38 -6.18 -0.65
CA ILE A 405 12.77 -6.61 -1.91
C ILE A 405 13.70 -6.25 -3.05
N ALA A 406 14.07 -7.22 -3.91
CA ALA A 406 14.91 -6.95 -5.06
C ALA A 406 14.54 -7.80 -6.28
N PRO A 407 14.57 -7.25 -7.52
CA PRO A 407 14.54 -8.04 -8.72
C PRO A 407 15.89 -8.70 -8.98
N VAL A 408 15.87 -9.91 -9.53
CA VAL A 408 17.09 -10.61 -10.01
C VAL A 408 17.55 -10.04 -11.34
N ILE A 409 16.61 -9.66 -12.20
CA ILE A 409 16.84 -9.08 -13.52
C ILE A 409 16.41 -7.61 -13.49
N SER A 410 17.30 -6.72 -13.94
CA SER A 410 16.99 -5.29 -14.08
C SER A 410 16.47 -4.97 -15.47
N HIS A 411 15.41 -4.16 -15.54
CA HIS A 411 14.93 -3.58 -16.82
C HIS A 411 15.94 -2.61 -17.48
N ASN A 412 16.90 -2.11 -16.72
CA ASN A 412 17.90 -1.13 -17.20
C ASN A 412 19.32 -1.65 -16.95
N PRO A 413 19.80 -2.66 -17.70
CA PRO A 413 21.14 -3.17 -17.56
C PRO A 413 22.16 -2.11 -17.99
N LEU A 414 23.01 -1.69 -17.04
CA LEU A 414 24.07 -0.71 -17.28
C LEU A 414 25.35 -1.15 -16.53
N GLY A 415 26.32 -1.67 -17.26
CA GLY A 415 27.57 -2.15 -16.69
C GLY A 415 27.34 -3.10 -15.51
N ASP A 416 27.99 -2.83 -14.38
CA ASP A 416 27.89 -3.61 -13.14
C ASP A 416 26.94 -3.00 -12.07
N HIS A 417 26.11 -2.01 -12.43
CA HIS A 417 25.23 -1.31 -11.50
C HIS A 417 24.32 -2.26 -10.72
N HIS A 418 23.67 -3.21 -11.41
CA HIS A 418 22.75 -4.15 -10.78
C HIS A 418 23.47 -5.11 -9.84
N ALA A 419 24.65 -5.61 -10.21
CA ALA A 419 25.44 -6.46 -9.33
C ALA A 419 25.89 -5.70 -8.05
N LYS A 420 26.25 -4.43 -8.17
CA LYS A 420 26.54 -3.57 -7.02
C LYS A 420 25.32 -3.34 -6.12
N LEU A 421 24.14 -3.14 -6.72
CA LEU A 421 22.89 -3.00 -5.98
C LEU A 421 22.58 -4.27 -5.18
N LEU A 422 22.62 -5.44 -5.84
CA LEU A 422 22.36 -6.74 -5.20
C LEU A 422 23.43 -7.11 -4.16
N SER A 423 24.71 -6.76 -4.38
CA SER A 423 25.75 -6.98 -3.36
C SER A 423 25.43 -6.23 -2.07
N ASN A 424 24.88 -5.01 -2.16
CA ASN A 424 24.41 -4.27 -0.99
C ASN A 424 23.17 -4.92 -0.36
N PHE A 425 22.21 -5.37 -1.15
CA PHE A 425 21.04 -6.10 -0.65
C PHE A 425 21.45 -7.29 0.21
N PHE A 426 22.33 -8.16 -0.30
CA PHE A 426 22.80 -9.34 0.43
C PHE A 426 23.65 -8.97 1.64
N ALA A 427 24.59 -8.04 1.48
CA ALA A 427 25.47 -7.61 2.56
C ALA A 427 24.69 -6.98 3.73
N GLN A 428 23.66 -6.19 3.47
CA GLN A 428 22.88 -5.56 4.53
C GLN A 428 22.09 -6.58 5.35
N THR A 429 21.42 -7.54 4.71
CA THR A 429 20.70 -8.59 5.43
C THR A 429 21.63 -9.50 6.23
N GLU A 430 22.84 -9.76 5.74
CA GLU A 430 23.86 -10.51 6.45
C GLU A 430 24.43 -9.70 7.64
N ALA A 431 24.76 -8.43 7.45
CA ALA A 431 25.29 -7.57 8.50
C ALA A 431 24.27 -7.33 9.62
N LEU A 432 22.98 -7.15 9.29
CA LEU A 432 21.90 -7.00 10.25
C LEU A 432 21.73 -8.26 11.13
N MET A 433 21.90 -9.43 10.54
CA MET A 433 21.86 -10.72 11.27
C MET A 433 23.11 -10.90 12.15
N ASN A 434 24.31 -10.79 11.56
CA ASN A 434 25.55 -11.16 12.20
C ASN A 434 26.05 -10.13 13.22
N GLY A 435 25.89 -8.85 12.91
CA GLY A 435 26.54 -7.77 13.65
C GLY A 435 28.07 -7.82 13.51
N ARG A 436 28.77 -7.23 14.50
CA ARG A 436 30.22 -7.27 14.66
C ARG A 436 30.58 -7.18 16.13
N SER A 437 31.17 -8.23 16.68
CA SER A 437 31.44 -8.33 18.11
C SER A 437 32.63 -7.47 18.56
N PRO A 438 32.76 -7.18 19.87
CA PRO A 438 33.94 -6.52 20.42
C PRO A 438 35.25 -7.30 20.14
N GLU A 439 35.20 -8.63 20.18
CA GLU A 439 36.35 -9.52 19.91
C GLU A 439 36.80 -9.37 18.46
N GLU A 440 35.88 -9.44 17.50
CA GLU A 440 36.14 -9.23 16.06
C GLU A 440 36.75 -7.82 15.80
N LEU A 441 36.31 -6.81 16.57
CA LEU A 441 36.89 -5.45 16.48
C LEU A 441 38.30 -5.38 17.06
N MET A 442 38.58 -6.11 18.15
CA MET A 442 39.93 -6.20 18.73
C MET A 442 40.88 -6.93 17.78
N GLU A 443 40.48 -8.03 17.19
CA GLU A 443 41.23 -8.76 16.17
C GLU A 443 41.56 -7.88 14.95
N ALA A 444 40.60 -7.04 14.55
CA ALA A 444 40.78 -6.03 13.50
C ALA A 444 41.60 -4.81 13.93
N LYS A 445 42.24 -4.85 15.13
CA LYS A 445 43.07 -3.80 15.69
C LYS A 445 42.39 -2.42 15.82
N VAL A 446 41.10 -2.42 16.08
CA VAL A 446 40.34 -1.20 16.39
C VAL A 446 40.80 -0.71 17.77
N LYS A 447 41.05 0.59 17.91
CA LYS A 447 41.42 1.19 19.20
C LYS A 447 40.35 0.92 20.25
N ALA A 448 40.74 0.53 21.46
CA ALA A 448 39.82 0.12 22.52
C ALA A 448 38.71 1.17 22.79
N GLU A 449 39.08 2.44 22.78
CA GLU A 449 38.15 3.56 22.96
C GLU A 449 37.07 3.69 21.89
N LEU A 450 37.29 3.10 20.68
CA LEU A 450 36.36 3.12 19.57
C LEU A 450 35.46 1.86 19.48
N ILE A 451 35.82 0.80 20.21
CA ILE A 451 35.08 -0.46 20.17
C ILE A 451 33.60 -0.27 20.51
N PRO A 452 33.21 0.44 21.58
CA PRO A 452 31.80 0.65 21.91
C PRO A 452 31.01 1.35 20.80
N PHE A 453 31.64 2.21 20.00
CA PHE A 453 30.99 2.96 18.92
C PHE A 453 30.93 2.19 17.59
N LYS A 454 31.82 1.19 17.44
CA LYS A 454 31.91 0.35 16.24
C LYS A 454 31.30 -1.04 16.43
N PHE A 455 30.75 -1.32 17.60
CA PHE A 455 30.04 -2.53 17.91
C PHE A 455 28.67 -2.55 17.20
N PHE A 456 28.35 -3.66 16.56
CA PHE A 456 27.06 -3.94 15.96
C PHE A 456 26.45 -5.15 16.65
N SER A 457 25.33 -4.99 17.31
CA SER A 457 24.71 -6.09 18.07
C SER A 457 24.27 -7.25 17.21
N GLY A 458 24.03 -7.02 15.92
CA GLY A 458 23.39 -8.01 15.06
C GLY A 458 21.95 -8.30 15.51
N ASN A 459 21.49 -9.51 15.20
CA ASN A 459 20.18 -10.02 15.63
C ASN A 459 18.99 -9.13 15.21
N ARG A 460 19.14 -8.42 14.10
CA ARG A 460 18.13 -7.57 13.49
C ARG A 460 17.37 -8.39 12.44
N PRO A 461 16.05 -8.61 12.61
CA PRO A 461 15.29 -9.50 11.75
C PRO A 461 15.07 -8.92 10.35
N THR A 462 15.22 -9.78 9.36
CA THR A 462 14.93 -9.44 7.97
C THR A 462 14.18 -10.55 7.26
N ASN A 463 13.23 -10.17 6.42
CA ASN A 463 12.72 -10.97 5.33
C ASN A 463 13.38 -10.54 4.03
N SER A 464 13.57 -11.45 3.08
CA SER A 464 14.11 -11.14 1.76
C SER A 464 13.17 -11.68 0.68
N PHE A 465 12.78 -10.79 -0.22
CA PHE A 465 12.05 -11.15 -1.44
C PHE A 465 12.99 -11.00 -2.63
N LEU A 466 13.32 -12.10 -3.29
CA LEU A 466 13.95 -12.08 -4.60
C LEU A 466 12.89 -12.39 -5.64
N ILE A 467 12.66 -11.44 -6.54
CA ILE A 467 11.67 -11.51 -7.61
C ILE A 467 12.45 -11.62 -8.91
N ARG A 468 12.08 -12.56 -9.80
CA ARG A 468 12.80 -12.72 -11.06
C ARG A 468 12.97 -11.38 -11.78
N GLU A 469 11.87 -10.65 -11.95
CA GLU A 469 11.80 -9.34 -12.60
C GLU A 469 10.53 -8.62 -12.15
N ILE A 470 10.53 -7.29 -12.07
CA ILE A 470 9.32 -6.51 -11.76
C ILE A 470 8.49 -6.36 -13.04
N THR A 471 7.62 -7.32 -13.28
CA THR A 471 6.62 -7.29 -14.35
C THR A 471 5.25 -6.86 -13.80
N PRO A 472 4.27 -6.54 -14.65
CA PRO A 472 2.89 -6.33 -14.17
C PRO A 472 2.38 -7.52 -13.35
N PHE A 473 2.65 -8.75 -13.79
CA PHE A 473 2.26 -9.97 -13.10
C PHE A 473 2.90 -10.10 -11.71
N THR A 474 4.22 -10.00 -11.61
CA THR A 474 4.93 -10.16 -10.32
C THR A 474 4.65 -9.02 -9.35
N LEU A 475 4.43 -7.79 -9.86
CA LEU A 475 3.99 -6.66 -9.05
C LEU A 475 2.59 -6.91 -8.49
N GLY A 476 1.66 -7.42 -9.31
CA GLY A 476 0.32 -7.82 -8.86
C GLY A 476 0.37 -8.88 -7.76
N GLN A 477 1.22 -9.90 -7.93
CA GLN A 477 1.46 -10.91 -6.90
C GLN A 477 1.94 -10.26 -5.59
N LEU A 478 2.97 -9.43 -5.66
CA LEU A 478 3.59 -8.81 -4.48
C LEU A 478 2.61 -7.91 -3.73
N ILE A 479 1.83 -7.09 -4.43
CA ILE A 479 0.81 -6.23 -3.81
C ILE A 479 -0.21 -7.09 -3.05
N ALA A 480 -0.74 -8.13 -3.67
CA ALA A 480 -1.74 -8.99 -3.06
C ALA A 480 -1.19 -9.78 -1.85
N LEU A 481 0.10 -10.17 -1.84
CA LEU A 481 0.75 -10.76 -0.66
C LEU A 481 0.65 -9.83 0.56
N TYR A 482 0.93 -8.54 0.39
CA TYR A 482 0.84 -7.55 1.46
C TYR A 482 -0.61 -7.24 1.85
N GLU A 483 -1.55 -7.17 0.90
CA GLU A 483 -2.96 -6.96 1.22
C GLU A 483 -3.51 -8.10 2.10
N HIS A 484 -3.18 -9.34 1.77
CA HIS A 484 -3.59 -10.49 2.57
C HIS A 484 -2.85 -10.60 3.91
N LYS A 485 -1.55 -10.22 3.97
CA LYS A 485 -0.82 -10.05 5.25
C LYS A 485 -1.59 -9.13 6.19
N ILE A 486 -2.01 -7.96 5.70
CA ILE A 486 -2.76 -6.95 6.48
C ILE A 486 -4.08 -7.54 6.97
N PHE A 487 -4.81 -8.26 6.11
CA PHE A 487 -6.05 -8.93 6.47
C PHE A 487 -5.86 -9.95 7.59
N VAL A 488 -4.88 -10.85 7.46
CA VAL A 488 -4.60 -11.89 8.47
C VAL A 488 -4.23 -11.25 9.82
N GLN A 489 -3.40 -10.21 9.81
CA GLN A 489 -3.07 -9.46 11.03
C GLN A 489 -4.32 -8.89 11.70
N GLY A 490 -5.22 -8.27 10.94
CA GLY A 490 -6.48 -7.74 11.45
C GLY A 490 -7.41 -8.82 12.00
N VAL A 491 -7.42 -10.02 11.40
CA VAL A 491 -8.17 -11.18 11.91
C VAL A 491 -7.63 -11.59 13.28
N ILE A 492 -6.32 -11.79 13.40
CA ILE A 492 -5.67 -12.23 14.65
C ILE A 492 -5.79 -11.17 15.74
N TRP A 493 -5.63 -9.88 15.41
CA TRP A 493 -5.84 -8.77 16.38
C TRP A 493 -7.33 -8.52 16.69
N ASN A 494 -8.23 -9.27 16.09
CA ASN A 494 -9.67 -9.12 16.30
C ASN A 494 -10.20 -7.70 16.04
N ILE A 495 -9.71 -7.02 15.00
CA ILE A 495 -10.07 -5.64 14.66
C ILE A 495 -10.77 -5.57 13.30
N TYR A 496 -11.52 -4.50 13.03
CA TYR A 496 -12.06 -4.21 11.71
C TYR A 496 -11.03 -3.45 10.86
N SER A 497 -10.44 -4.14 9.85
CA SER A 497 -9.38 -3.59 9.01
C SER A 497 -9.88 -2.76 7.83
N PHE A 498 -11.18 -2.73 7.55
CA PHE A 498 -11.70 -2.16 6.30
C PHE A 498 -12.51 -0.87 6.47
N ASP A 499 -12.68 -0.39 7.69
CA ASP A 499 -13.18 0.95 8.00
C ASP A 499 -12.03 1.94 8.28
N GLN A 500 -12.37 3.25 8.42
CA GLN A 500 -11.39 4.32 8.64
C GLN A 500 -11.95 5.50 9.45
N TRP A 501 -12.68 5.25 10.54
CA TRP A 501 -13.32 6.29 11.37
C TRP A 501 -12.34 7.34 11.90
N GLY A 502 -11.06 6.99 12.08
CA GLY A 502 -10.04 7.90 12.60
C GLY A 502 -9.73 9.12 11.73
N VAL A 503 -10.18 9.16 10.47
CA VAL A 503 -9.95 10.29 9.56
C VAL A 503 -11.14 11.27 9.48
N GLU A 504 -12.26 10.99 10.17
CA GLU A 504 -13.49 11.80 10.02
C GLU A 504 -13.48 13.08 10.85
N LEU A 505 -13.01 13.02 12.11
CA LEU A 505 -13.01 14.17 13.02
C LEU A 505 -12.23 15.38 12.46
N GLY A 506 -11.07 15.12 11.86
CA GLY A 506 -10.26 16.19 11.26
C GLY A 506 -10.98 16.92 10.12
N LYS A 507 -11.72 16.21 9.28
CA LYS A 507 -12.52 16.79 8.20
C LYS A 507 -13.67 17.63 8.74
N GLU A 508 -14.35 17.14 9.78
CA GLU A 508 -15.44 17.88 10.44
C GLU A 508 -14.94 19.22 11.00
N LEU A 509 -13.81 19.18 11.72
CA LEU A 509 -13.21 20.41 12.28
C LEU A 509 -12.72 21.36 11.19
N ALA A 510 -12.09 20.84 10.14
CA ALA A 510 -11.65 21.66 9.00
C ALA A 510 -12.82 22.38 8.32
N GLY A 511 -13.98 21.71 8.19
CA GLY A 511 -15.21 22.31 7.68
C GLY A 511 -15.73 23.47 8.53
N LYS A 512 -15.53 23.41 9.86
CA LYS A 512 -15.88 24.52 10.79
C LYS A 512 -14.89 25.67 10.72
N ILE A 513 -13.61 25.39 10.59
CA ILE A 513 -12.53 26.39 10.56
C ILE A 513 -12.48 27.17 9.23
N LEU A 514 -12.78 26.51 8.10
CA LEU A 514 -12.65 27.13 6.79
C LEU A 514 -13.40 28.47 6.64
N PRO A 515 -14.68 28.60 7.03
CA PRO A 515 -15.39 29.89 6.99
C PRO A 515 -14.73 30.95 7.88
N GLU A 516 -14.14 30.55 9.00
CA GLU A 516 -13.46 31.49 9.90
C GLU A 516 -12.19 32.07 9.26
N LEU A 517 -11.46 31.31 8.46
CA LEU A 517 -10.28 31.78 7.72
C LEU A 517 -10.62 32.75 6.58
N GLN A 518 -11.87 32.80 6.15
CA GLN A 518 -12.32 33.63 5.02
C GLN A 518 -12.75 35.06 5.41
N ASN A 519 -12.69 35.40 6.70
CA ASN A 519 -13.02 36.72 7.21
C ASN A 519 -11.92 37.25 8.13
N ALA A 520 -11.92 38.59 8.35
CA ALA A 520 -10.93 39.28 9.19
C ALA A 520 -11.28 39.28 10.69
N SER A 521 -12.48 38.84 11.08
CA SER A 521 -12.95 38.87 12.48
C SER A 521 -12.13 37.94 13.36
N GLU A 522 -11.85 38.35 14.58
CA GLU A 522 -11.14 37.51 15.57
C GLU A 522 -11.94 36.24 15.87
N THR A 523 -11.23 35.11 15.92
CA THR A 523 -11.78 33.80 16.24
C THR A 523 -11.55 33.49 17.72
N SER A 524 -12.60 33.02 18.41
CA SER A 524 -12.57 32.67 19.84
C SER A 524 -13.37 31.40 20.17
N THR A 525 -13.72 30.61 19.15
CA THR A 525 -14.63 29.46 19.25
C THR A 525 -13.93 28.14 19.52
N HIS A 526 -12.59 28.14 19.51
CA HIS A 526 -11.74 26.96 19.72
C HIS A 526 -10.93 27.08 21.02
N ASP A 527 -10.04 26.10 21.25
CA ASP A 527 -9.03 26.22 22.30
C ASP A 527 -8.06 27.38 22.04
N SER A 528 -7.33 27.81 23.08
CA SER A 528 -6.46 28.98 23.01
C SER A 528 -5.35 28.86 21.94
N SER A 529 -4.84 27.66 21.68
CA SER A 529 -3.81 27.42 20.66
C SER A 529 -4.39 27.54 19.26
N THR A 530 -5.52 26.90 18.99
CA THR A 530 -6.20 26.95 17.68
C THR A 530 -6.65 28.39 17.36
N ASN A 531 -7.29 29.09 18.32
CA ASN A 531 -7.65 30.49 18.18
C ASN A 531 -6.42 31.36 17.91
N GLY A 532 -5.34 31.18 18.65
CA GLY A 532 -4.09 31.91 18.48
C GLY A 532 -3.49 31.76 17.09
N LEU A 533 -3.45 30.52 16.56
CA LEU A 533 -2.94 30.23 15.22
C LEU A 533 -3.82 30.82 14.13
N ILE A 534 -5.12 30.71 14.22
CA ILE A 534 -6.07 31.30 13.27
C ILE A 534 -5.94 32.83 13.26
N ASN A 535 -5.91 33.46 14.44
CA ASN A 535 -5.82 34.92 14.54
C ASN A 535 -4.45 35.43 14.08
N TRP A 536 -3.37 34.70 14.32
CA TRP A 536 -2.06 35.00 13.76
C TRP A 536 -2.05 34.96 12.22
N TYR A 537 -2.63 33.91 11.63
CA TYR A 537 -2.79 33.82 10.18
C TYR A 537 -3.56 35.00 9.62
N LYS A 538 -4.70 35.37 10.22
CA LYS A 538 -5.52 36.51 9.79
C LYS A 538 -4.75 37.82 9.87
N LYS A 539 -4.01 38.07 10.95
CA LYS A 539 -3.19 39.27 11.15
C LYS A 539 -2.14 39.48 10.06
N ILE A 540 -1.61 38.39 9.47
CA ILE A 540 -0.60 38.48 8.42
C ILE A 540 -1.24 38.62 7.04
N ARG A 541 -2.39 37.99 6.84
CA ARG A 541 -3.05 37.93 5.53
C ARG A 541 -3.88 39.17 5.22
N TYR A 542 -4.52 39.75 6.21
CA TYR A 542 -5.38 40.93 6.11
C TYR A 542 -4.72 42.14 6.76
#